data_f51cdf1f2cf195b79bd77cbff4cf021f
#
_entry.id   f51cdf1f2cf195b79bd77cbff4cf021f
#
_cell.length_a   1.000
_cell.length_b   1.000
_cell.length_c   1.000
_cell.angle_alpha   90.00
_cell.angle_beta   90.00
_cell.angle_gamma   90.00
#
_symmetry.space_group_name_H-M   'P 1'
#
loop_
_entity.id
_entity.type
_entity.pdbx_description
1 polymer ?
#
loop_
_entity_poly.entity_id
_entity_poly.type
_entity_poly.pdbx_seq_one_letter_code
_entity_poly.pdbx_strand_id
1 'polypeptide(L)'
;MSTAVESQEELRLTSLGAVDCDVHPRSPRRQDLMPYLDEYWRDMFTSRDIDHLDLMSNPEATAPNRRDDQVDANADAETLRDNHLDKLGLTAAVLNVVSGIHAVYDPYLATALCAATNRWLAEEWLAKDTRFRASLLVPFQHPEAAAEEIERYADDTRFVQVLTVAMGEMPLGRRLYWPIYEAAAKHGFALAIHAGSTFRHAPTQSGFSSFLVEDRIVQTQGFANQVGSLVAEGVLTKYPDLKVVLLESGVTWLPGLMWRMSKDWRGARVEIPWIKEAPSKLIREHFRMTTQPFDGPDDEAEAEKAIGHLENDEMLLFSTDFPHDHGRDLTVWPRALPSRLAGTISRDNVLSTYRRLEISS
;
A
#
# COMPACT_ATOMS: atom_id res chain seq x y z
N MET A 1 24.40 13.14 -41.82
CA MET A 1 24.41 14.02 -40.66
C MET A 1 24.01 13.19 -39.47
N SER A 2 24.99 12.82 -38.65
CA SER A 2 24.77 12.04 -37.43
C SER A 2 24.27 13.04 -36.37
N THR A 3 23.02 12.95 -36.01
CA THR A 3 22.49 13.64 -34.84
C THR A 3 23.04 12.92 -33.62
N ALA A 4 23.95 13.58 -32.94
CA ALA A 4 24.35 13.14 -31.61
C ALA A 4 23.10 13.16 -30.72
N VAL A 5 22.64 11.99 -30.31
CA VAL A 5 21.70 11.86 -29.21
C VAL A 5 22.51 12.26 -27.97
N GLU A 6 22.28 13.47 -27.46
CA GLU A 6 22.76 13.86 -26.15
C GLU A 6 22.19 12.80 -25.17
N SER A 7 23.09 12.03 -24.58
CA SER A 7 22.75 11.13 -23.49
C SER A 7 22.31 12.00 -22.32
N GLN A 8 21.01 12.13 -22.09
CA GLN A 8 20.49 12.66 -20.83
C GLN A 8 21.13 11.83 -19.70
N GLU A 9 21.82 12.49 -18.81
CA GLU A 9 22.44 11.86 -17.65
C GLU A 9 21.29 11.22 -16.82
N GLU A 10 21.31 9.89 -16.68
CA GLU A 10 20.26 9.16 -15.95
C GLU A 10 20.23 9.62 -14.49
N LEU A 11 19.08 10.09 -14.05
CA LEU A 11 18.88 10.56 -12.67
C LEU A 11 18.95 9.37 -11.70
N ARG A 12 19.96 9.38 -10.82
CA ARG A 12 20.17 8.31 -9.83
C ARG A 12 19.31 8.49 -8.59
N LEU A 13 18.68 7.41 -8.09
CA LEU A 13 17.90 7.45 -6.85
C LEU A 13 18.73 7.86 -5.64
N THR A 14 20.01 7.47 -5.59
CA THR A 14 20.95 7.86 -4.51
C THR A 14 21.09 9.37 -4.35
N SER A 15 20.79 10.18 -5.37
CA SER A 15 20.87 11.66 -5.33
C SER A 15 19.56 12.31 -4.84
N LEU A 16 18.46 11.56 -4.74
CA LEU A 16 17.14 12.10 -4.44
C LEU A 16 16.78 12.07 -2.94
N GLY A 17 17.54 11.30 -2.13
CA GLY A 17 17.13 11.04 -0.75
C GLY A 17 15.73 10.40 -0.67
N ALA A 18 15.48 9.47 -1.59
CA ALA A 18 14.17 8.88 -1.79
C ALA A 18 13.69 8.09 -0.57
N VAL A 19 12.36 8.06 -0.40
CA VAL A 19 11.65 7.17 0.52
C VAL A 19 10.83 6.20 -0.31
N ASP A 20 11.01 4.92 -0.07
CA ASP A 20 10.24 3.87 -0.73
C ASP A 20 8.99 3.54 0.08
N CYS A 21 7.83 3.77 -0.50
CA CYS A 21 6.55 3.61 0.19
C CYS A 21 5.97 2.19 0.11
N ASP A 22 6.61 1.29 -0.67
CA ASP A 22 6.12 -0.07 -0.85
C ASP A 22 7.26 -1.07 -1.00
N VAL A 23 7.56 -1.73 0.13
CA VAL A 23 8.62 -2.74 0.23
C VAL A 23 8.07 -3.93 1.00
N HIS A 24 8.27 -5.13 0.47
CA HIS A 24 7.76 -6.35 1.06
C HIS A 24 8.86 -7.11 1.81
N PRO A 25 8.85 -7.12 3.15
CA PRO A 25 9.59 -8.11 3.89
C PRO A 25 9.00 -9.49 3.61
N ARG A 26 9.77 -10.57 3.79
CA ARG A 26 9.14 -11.89 3.68
C ARG A 26 7.96 -12.02 4.63
N SER A 27 6.92 -12.70 4.20
CA SER A 27 5.78 -13.00 5.07
C SER A 27 6.22 -13.86 6.26
N PRO A 28 5.76 -13.55 7.49
CA PRO A 28 6.11 -14.34 8.65
C PRO A 28 5.51 -15.74 8.56
N ARG A 29 6.29 -16.75 8.91
CA ARG A 29 5.86 -18.13 9.05
C ARG A 29 5.47 -18.43 10.48
N ARG A 30 4.89 -19.62 10.74
CA ARG A 30 4.56 -20.08 12.09
C ARG A 30 5.69 -19.83 13.09
N GLN A 31 6.90 -20.30 12.77
CA GLN A 31 8.05 -20.19 13.65
C GLN A 31 8.39 -18.74 14.05
N ASP A 32 8.13 -17.77 13.15
CA ASP A 32 8.40 -16.37 13.39
C ASP A 32 7.37 -15.76 14.35
N LEU A 33 6.12 -16.22 14.28
CA LEU A 33 5.02 -15.70 15.09
C LEU A 33 4.86 -16.40 16.44
N MET A 34 5.32 -17.66 16.58
CA MET A 34 5.18 -18.46 17.81
C MET A 34 5.68 -17.73 19.08
N PRO A 35 6.81 -16.99 19.07
CA PRO A 35 7.27 -16.24 20.25
C PRO A 35 6.29 -15.15 20.72
N TYR A 36 5.46 -14.63 19.82
CA TYR A 36 4.55 -13.50 20.01
C TYR A 36 3.09 -13.91 20.25
N LEU A 37 2.77 -15.19 20.07
CA LEU A 37 1.44 -15.76 20.32
C LEU A 37 1.33 -16.23 21.78
N ASP A 38 0.14 -16.18 22.37
CA ASP A 38 -0.13 -16.81 23.64
C ASP A 38 -0.19 -18.35 23.53
N GLU A 39 -0.25 -19.05 24.67
CA GLU A 39 -0.21 -20.50 24.74
C GLU A 39 -1.34 -21.17 23.93
N TYR A 40 -2.56 -20.62 24.03
CA TYR A 40 -3.72 -21.18 23.33
C TYR A 40 -3.51 -21.22 21.81
N TRP A 41 -3.04 -20.10 21.24
CA TRP A 41 -2.81 -20.03 19.79
C TRP A 41 -1.59 -20.86 19.37
N ARG A 42 -0.53 -20.90 20.17
CA ARG A 42 0.62 -21.78 19.90
C ARG A 42 0.21 -23.22 19.81
N ASP A 43 -0.61 -23.71 20.75
CA ASP A 43 -1.09 -25.07 20.77
C ASP A 43 -2.00 -25.37 19.57
N MET A 44 -2.88 -24.43 19.23
CA MET A 44 -3.75 -24.55 18.07
C MET A 44 -2.96 -24.66 16.75
N PHE A 45 -1.98 -23.78 16.53
CA PHE A 45 -1.13 -23.83 15.34
C PHE A 45 -0.32 -25.12 15.26
N THR A 46 0.22 -25.57 16.40
CA THR A 46 1.01 -26.80 16.48
C THR A 46 0.13 -28.03 16.23
N SER A 47 -1.03 -28.13 16.88
CA SER A 47 -1.92 -29.29 16.78
C SER A 47 -2.56 -29.45 15.39
N ARG A 48 -2.73 -28.34 14.66
CA ARG A 48 -3.31 -28.33 13.31
C ARG A 48 -2.28 -28.25 12.19
N ASP A 49 -1.00 -28.18 12.53
CA ASP A 49 0.13 -28.04 11.59
C ASP A 49 -0.04 -26.89 10.59
N ILE A 50 -0.52 -25.74 11.08
CA ILE A 50 -0.64 -24.53 10.28
C ILE A 50 0.73 -23.89 10.18
N ASP A 51 1.31 -23.79 8.99
CA ASP A 51 2.63 -23.21 8.78
C ASP A 51 2.57 -21.85 8.07
N HIS A 52 1.69 -21.70 7.11
CA HIS A 52 1.62 -20.53 6.26
C HIS A 52 0.17 -20.11 5.97
N LEU A 53 -0.09 -18.82 5.90
CA LEU A 53 -1.36 -18.23 5.49
C LEU A 53 -1.15 -17.44 4.22
N ASP A 54 -1.77 -17.87 3.13
CA ASP A 54 -1.57 -17.32 1.80
C ASP A 54 -2.82 -16.59 1.29
N LEU A 55 -2.64 -15.44 0.66
CA LEU A 55 -3.70 -14.68 -0.01
C LEU A 55 -3.86 -15.04 -1.49
N MET A 56 -2.86 -15.66 -2.11
CA MET A 56 -2.83 -15.82 -3.55
C MET A 56 -3.52 -17.09 -4.01
N SER A 57 -4.22 -17.00 -5.15
CA SER A 57 -4.78 -18.16 -5.86
C SER A 57 -3.74 -18.97 -6.63
N ASN A 58 -2.62 -18.32 -6.99
CA ASN A 58 -1.49 -18.97 -7.66
C ASN A 58 -0.36 -19.23 -6.68
N PRO A 59 0.38 -20.34 -6.82
CA PRO A 59 1.57 -20.57 -6.02
C PRO A 59 2.57 -19.42 -6.19
N GLU A 60 3.15 -18.97 -5.11
CA GLU A 60 4.12 -17.85 -5.09
C GLU A 60 5.29 -18.08 -6.05
N ALA A 61 5.77 -19.33 -6.15
CA ALA A 61 6.84 -19.72 -7.06
C ALA A 61 6.50 -19.54 -8.56
N THR A 62 5.21 -19.38 -8.90
CA THR A 62 4.77 -19.13 -10.27
C THR A 62 4.46 -17.66 -10.55
N ALA A 63 4.65 -16.77 -9.59
CA ALA A 63 4.46 -15.34 -9.78
C ALA A 63 5.48 -14.82 -10.81
N PRO A 64 5.03 -14.29 -11.96
CA PRO A 64 5.93 -13.98 -13.08
C PRO A 64 6.84 -12.79 -12.83
N ASN A 65 6.61 -12.05 -11.78
CA ASN A 65 7.36 -10.86 -11.38
C ASN A 65 8.35 -11.13 -10.23
N ARG A 66 8.74 -12.38 -9.99
CA ARG A 66 9.79 -12.71 -9.03
C ARG A 66 11.10 -12.95 -9.76
N ARG A 67 12.15 -12.26 -9.36
CA ARG A 67 13.51 -12.48 -9.89
C ARG A 67 14.17 -13.68 -9.24
N ASP A 68 14.82 -14.53 -10.04
CA ASP A 68 15.59 -15.67 -9.52
C ASP A 68 16.79 -15.22 -8.67
N ASP A 69 17.43 -14.09 -9.02
CA ASP A 69 18.55 -13.50 -8.31
C ASP A 69 18.16 -12.77 -7.02
N GLN A 70 16.87 -12.62 -6.78
CA GLN A 70 16.31 -11.97 -5.58
C GLN A 70 15.56 -12.95 -4.67
N VAL A 71 15.67 -14.25 -4.92
CA VAL A 71 15.22 -15.25 -3.96
C VAL A 71 15.94 -14.98 -2.64
N ASP A 72 15.16 -14.81 -1.57
CA ASP A 72 15.62 -14.44 -0.23
C ASP A 72 16.21 -13.02 -0.07
N ALA A 73 16.13 -12.14 -1.09
CA ALA A 73 16.63 -10.76 -0.98
C ALA A 73 15.94 -9.94 0.12
N ASN A 74 14.79 -10.40 0.59
CA ASN A 74 13.98 -9.82 1.67
C ASN A 74 13.82 -10.78 2.86
N ALA A 75 14.75 -11.74 3.03
CA ALA A 75 14.63 -12.82 4.03
C ALA A 75 14.68 -12.30 5.48
N ASP A 76 15.48 -11.28 5.73
CA ASP A 76 15.64 -10.61 7.00
C ASP A 76 16.01 -9.12 6.82
N ALA A 77 16.04 -8.41 7.92
CA ALA A 77 16.28 -6.96 7.93
C ALA A 77 17.66 -6.57 7.38
N GLU A 78 18.71 -7.36 7.65
CA GLU A 78 20.07 -7.07 7.17
C GLU A 78 20.15 -7.28 5.65
N THR A 79 19.61 -8.40 5.19
CA THR A 79 19.56 -8.73 3.76
C THR A 79 18.76 -7.68 2.98
N LEU A 80 17.61 -7.25 3.49
CA LEU A 80 16.80 -6.20 2.87
C LEU A 80 17.52 -4.85 2.86
N ARG A 81 18.15 -4.48 3.96
CA ARG A 81 18.96 -3.26 4.05
C ARG A 81 20.05 -3.24 2.97
N ASP A 82 20.86 -4.27 2.92
CA ASP A 82 22.04 -4.34 2.03
C ASP A 82 21.64 -4.41 0.55
N ASN A 83 20.61 -5.21 0.22
CA ASN A 83 20.18 -5.42 -1.16
C ASN A 83 19.28 -4.29 -1.70
N HIS A 84 18.65 -3.52 -0.83
CA HIS A 84 17.67 -2.52 -1.24
C HIS A 84 18.01 -1.12 -0.73
N LEU A 85 17.98 -0.86 0.58
CA LEU A 85 18.14 0.49 1.12
C LEU A 85 19.51 1.09 0.77
N ASP A 86 20.59 0.34 1.04
CA ASP A 86 21.96 0.81 0.82
C ASP A 86 22.26 0.92 -0.67
N LYS A 87 21.84 -0.07 -1.45
CA LYS A 87 22.04 -0.09 -2.90
C LYS A 87 21.36 1.09 -3.61
N LEU A 88 20.19 1.50 -3.16
CA LEU A 88 19.42 2.60 -3.75
C LEU A 88 19.64 3.94 -3.04
N GLY A 89 20.36 3.96 -1.91
CA GLY A 89 20.55 5.16 -1.11
C GLY A 89 19.26 5.71 -0.50
N LEU A 90 18.34 4.84 -0.10
CA LEU A 90 17.06 5.24 0.47
C LEU A 90 17.22 5.82 1.86
N THR A 91 16.49 6.89 2.14
CA THR A 91 16.44 7.53 3.46
C THR A 91 15.43 6.88 4.40
N ALA A 92 14.41 6.22 3.84
CA ALA A 92 13.50 5.35 4.56
C ALA A 92 12.80 4.39 3.60
N ALA A 93 12.25 3.30 4.15
CA ALA A 93 11.41 2.34 3.44
C ALA A 93 10.22 1.91 4.31
N VAL A 94 9.02 1.88 3.74
CA VAL A 94 7.79 1.43 4.42
C VAL A 94 7.55 -0.04 4.12
N LEU A 95 7.66 -0.87 5.14
CA LEU A 95 7.48 -2.32 5.05
C LEU A 95 5.99 -2.69 5.09
N ASN A 96 5.53 -3.41 4.08
CA ASN A 96 4.16 -3.85 3.92
C ASN A 96 4.08 -5.38 3.98
N VAL A 97 3.53 -5.93 5.08
CA VAL A 97 3.26 -7.36 5.19
C VAL A 97 1.89 -7.66 4.63
N VAL A 98 1.85 -8.14 3.39
CA VAL A 98 0.63 -8.59 2.72
C VAL A 98 0.59 -10.11 2.76
N SER A 99 -0.29 -10.66 3.58
CA SER A 99 -0.35 -12.11 3.82
C SER A 99 -1.78 -12.59 4.08
N GLY A 100 -1.97 -13.90 4.17
CA GLY A 100 -3.26 -14.51 4.48
C GLY A 100 -3.89 -14.11 5.81
N ILE A 101 -3.17 -13.39 6.67
CA ILE A 101 -3.70 -12.80 7.91
C ILE A 101 -4.89 -11.89 7.62
N HIS A 102 -4.85 -11.14 6.51
CA HIS A 102 -5.96 -10.28 6.08
C HIS A 102 -7.25 -11.07 5.75
N ALA A 103 -7.14 -12.38 5.48
CA ALA A 103 -8.23 -13.26 5.07
C ALA A 103 -8.74 -14.16 6.19
N VAL A 104 -8.27 -14.01 7.42
CA VAL A 104 -8.71 -14.82 8.56
C VAL A 104 -10.06 -14.31 9.07
N TYR A 105 -11.10 -15.11 8.91
CA TYR A 105 -12.47 -14.75 9.33
C TYR A 105 -12.76 -14.93 10.81
N ASP A 106 -12.00 -15.77 11.52
CA ASP A 106 -12.07 -15.84 12.97
C ASP A 106 -11.53 -14.55 13.57
N PRO A 107 -12.36 -13.69 14.19
CA PRO A 107 -11.95 -12.37 14.66
C PRO A 107 -10.91 -12.45 15.78
N TYR A 108 -10.94 -13.48 16.61
CA TYR A 108 -9.99 -13.66 17.71
C TYR A 108 -8.63 -14.10 17.18
N LEU A 109 -8.62 -15.03 16.23
CA LEU A 109 -7.39 -15.46 15.57
C LEU A 109 -6.79 -14.31 14.75
N ALA A 110 -7.61 -13.57 13.98
CA ALA A 110 -7.15 -12.40 13.22
C ALA A 110 -6.50 -11.35 14.14
N THR A 111 -7.13 -11.06 15.28
CA THR A 111 -6.58 -10.14 16.29
C THR A 111 -5.24 -10.62 16.84
N ALA A 112 -5.14 -11.90 17.21
CA ALA A 112 -3.90 -12.47 17.74
C ALA A 112 -2.76 -12.44 16.71
N LEU A 113 -3.07 -12.78 15.45
CA LEU A 113 -2.09 -12.78 14.36
C LEU A 113 -1.61 -11.37 13.98
N CYS A 114 -2.51 -10.39 13.90
CA CYS A 114 -2.13 -8.99 13.67
C CYS A 114 -1.20 -8.49 14.78
N ALA A 115 -1.57 -8.70 16.05
CA ALA A 115 -0.75 -8.30 17.19
C ALA A 115 0.62 -9.02 17.23
N ALA A 116 0.67 -10.31 16.89
CA ALA A 116 1.93 -11.05 16.80
C ALA A 116 2.81 -10.54 15.66
N THR A 117 2.23 -10.27 14.50
CA THR A 117 2.96 -9.75 13.33
C THR A 117 3.51 -8.34 13.59
N ASN A 118 2.74 -7.47 14.21
CA ASN A 118 3.20 -6.12 14.53
C ASN A 118 4.38 -6.14 15.53
N ARG A 119 4.34 -7.02 16.54
CA ARG A 119 5.46 -7.22 17.47
C ARG A 119 6.69 -7.78 16.75
N TRP A 120 6.51 -8.78 15.91
CA TRP A 120 7.58 -9.35 15.08
C TRP A 120 8.20 -8.27 14.18
N LEU A 121 7.39 -7.45 13.49
CA LEU A 121 7.90 -6.32 12.70
C LEU A 121 8.71 -5.34 13.56
N ALA A 122 8.17 -4.96 14.73
CA ALA A 122 8.83 -4.01 15.61
C ALA A 122 10.20 -4.49 16.10
N GLU A 123 10.34 -5.79 16.40
CA GLU A 123 11.54 -6.37 17.02
C GLU A 123 12.54 -6.89 15.99
N GLU A 124 12.05 -7.59 14.94
CA GLU A 124 12.93 -8.25 14.00
C GLU A 124 13.27 -7.40 12.77
N TRP A 125 12.53 -6.31 12.51
CA TRP A 125 12.75 -5.43 11.39
C TRP A 125 13.04 -3.99 11.81
N LEU A 126 12.08 -3.32 12.45
CA LEU A 126 12.18 -1.89 12.76
C LEU A 126 13.25 -1.55 13.81
N ALA A 127 13.64 -2.52 14.62
CA ALA A 127 14.73 -2.35 15.58
C ALA A 127 16.12 -2.53 14.95
N LYS A 128 16.23 -3.07 13.73
CA LYS A 128 17.52 -3.41 13.10
C LYS A 128 18.10 -2.27 12.25
N ASP A 129 17.23 -1.40 11.71
CA ASP A 129 17.68 -0.20 10.99
C ASP A 129 16.66 0.94 11.21
N THR A 130 17.18 2.11 11.54
CA THR A 130 16.36 3.31 11.83
C THR A 130 15.64 3.88 10.62
N ARG A 131 15.97 3.45 9.42
CA ARG A 131 15.30 3.83 8.17
C ARG A 131 14.05 3.01 7.88
N PHE A 132 13.87 1.86 8.52
CA PHE A 132 12.66 1.08 8.36
C PHE A 132 11.46 1.76 9.04
N ARG A 133 10.36 1.77 8.30
CA ARG A 133 9.01 2.08 8.77
C ARG A 133 8.13 0.91 8.39
N ALA A 134 6.95 0.83 8.95
CA ALA A 134 6.03 -0.25 8.59
C ALA A 134 4.58 0.21 8.56
N SER A 135 3.78 -0.58 7.86
CA SER A 135 2.34 -0.61 8.02
C SER A 135 1.95 -1.40 9.25
N LEU A 136 1.00 -0.89 10.00
CA LEU A 136 0.37 -1.59 11.12
C LEU A 136 -0.72 -2.52 10.57
N LEU A 137 -0.63 -3.81 10.86
CA LEU A 137 -1.68 -4.77 10.56
C LEU A 137 -2.75 -4.70 11.63
N VAL A 138 -4.01 -4.62 11.20
CA VAL A 138 -5.15 -4.63 12.12
C VAL A 138 -6.25 -5.56 11.59
N PRO A 139 -7.04 -6.21 12.46
CA PRO A 139 -8.10 -7.13 12.04
C PRO A 139 -9.32 -6.34 11.55
N PHE A 140 -9.39 -6.01 10.24
CA PHE A 140 -10.54 -5.31 9.66
C PHE A 140 -11.86 -6.08 9.85
N GLN A 141 -11.80 -7.39 10.05
CA GLN A 141 -12.93 -8.24 10.39
C GLN A 141 -13.52 -7.94 11.78
N HIS A 142 -12.76 -7.23 12.63
CA HIS A 142 -13.15 -6.86 13.99
C HIS A 142 -12.72 -5.40 14.28
N PRO A 143 -13.49 -4.41 13.81
CA PRO A 143 -13.07 -3.00 13.82
C PRO A 143 -12.77 -2.41 15.19
N GLU A 144 -13.43 -2.87 16.25
CA GLU A 144 -13.16 -2.45 17.62
C GLU A 144 -11.76 -2.92 18.06
N ALA A 145 -11.41 -4.19 17.84
CA ALA A 145 -10.09 -4.70 18.14
C ALA A 145 -9.00 -4.07 17.25
N ALA A 146 -9.36 -3.72 16.00
CA ALA A 146 -8.47 -2.98 15.13
C ALA A 146 -8.18 -1.56 15.68
N ALA A 147 -9.18 -0.87 16.20
CA ALA A 147 -9.00 0.42 16.85
C ALA A 147 -8.13 0.32 18.12
N GLU A 148 -8.33 -0.73 18.93
CA GLU A 148 -7.50 -1.01 20.10
C GLU A 148 -6.03 -1.27 19.73
N GLU A 149 -5.78 -1.97 18.62
CA GLU A 149 -4.42 -2.22 18.13
C GLU A 149 -3.76 -0.91 17.65
N ILE A 150 -4.50 -0.03 16.97
CA ILE A 150 -4.01 1.31 16.59
C ILE A 150 -3.64 2.14 17.85
N GLU A 151 -4.49 2.14 18.87
CA GLU A 151 -4.20 2.82 20.14
C GLU A 151 -2.95 2.28 20.83
N ARG A 152 -2.70 0.96 20.74
CA ARG A 152 -1.50 0.33 21.31
C ARG A 152 -0.20 0.82 20.68
N TYR A 153 -0.23 1.16 19.39
CA TYR A 153 0.92 1.65 18.63
C TYR A 153 0.91 3.17 18.42
N ALA A 154 0.09 3.89 19.18
CA ALA A 154 -0.04 5.35 19.07
C ALA A 154 1.30 6.09 19.23
N ASP A 155 2.14 5.63 20.15
CA ASP A 155 3.43 6.27 20.47
C ASP A 155 4.61 5.69 19.65
N ASP A 156 4.43 4.60 18.93
CA ASP A 156 5.49 4.02 18.09
C ASP A 156 5.44 4.64 16.67
N THR A 157 6.18 5.73 16.46
CA THR A 157 6.21 6.48 15.19
C THR A 157 6.85 5.71 14.04
N ARG A 158 7.42 4.52 14.28
CA ARG A 158 7.93 3.65 13.22
C ARG A 158 6.81 3.04 12.37
N PHE A 159 5.59 2.92 12.93
CA PHE A 159 4.40 2.55 12.17
C PHE A 159 3.72 3.82 11.65
N VAL A 160 3.61 3.94 10.31
CA VAL A 160 3.18 5.19 9.65
C VAL A 160 1.78 5.11 9.04
N GLN A 161 1.27 3.91 8.76
CA GLN A 161 -0.03 3.69 8.15
C GLN A 161 -0.67 2.39 8.67
N VAL A 162 -1.99 2.29 8.52
CA VAL A 162 -2.77 1.07 8.81
C VAL A 162 -3.05 0.36 7.49
N LEU A 163 -2.74 -0.93 7.38
CA LEU A 163 -2.80 -1.69 6.14
C LEU A 163 -4.06 -2.56 6.02
N THR A 164 -4.69 -2.48 4.85
CA THR A 164 -5.74 -3.42 4.40
C THR A 164 -5.56 -3.75 2.92
N VAL A 165 -6.34 -4.70 2.41
CA VAL A 165 -6.34 -5.06 0.98
C VAL A 165 -7.54 -4.48 0.24
N ALA A 166 -7.39 -4.28 -1.07
CA ALA A 166 -8.40 -3.63 -1.92
C ALA A 166 -9.71 -4.43 -2.01
N MET A 167 -9.64 -5.76 -1.99
CA MET A 167 -10.81 -6.62 -2.13
C MET A 167 -11.05 -7.45 -0.88
N GLY A 168 -11.86 -6.89 0.01
CA GLY A 168 -12.30 -7.50 1.26
C GLY A 168 -13.78 -7.91 1.22
N GLU A 169 -14.34 -8.13 2.38
CA GLU A 169 -15.72 -8.59 2.57
C GLU A 169 -16.75 -7.50 2.20
N MET A 170 -16.44 -6.24 2.48
CA MET A 170 -17.34 -5.12 2.25
C MET A 170 -16.59 -3.89 1.76
N PRO A 171 -17.30 -2.95 1.09
CA PRO A 171 -16.71 -1.66 0.73
C PRO A 171 -16.25 -0.89 1.98
N LEU A 172 -15.01 -0.36 1.91
CA LEU A 172 -14.31 0.25 3.04
C LEU A 172 -14.97 1.54 3.58
N GLY A 173 -15.83 2.21 2.80
CA GLY A 173 -16.58 3.37 3.31
C GLY A 173 -17.62 3.04 4.38
N ARG A 174 -18.01 1.77 4.51
CA ARG A 174 -19.06 1.35 5.43
C ARG A 174 -18.79 1.77 6.87
N ARG A 175 -19.83 2.22 7.58
CA ARG A 175 -19.74 2.72 8.95
C ARG A 175 -19.19 1.71 9.95
N LEU A 176 -19.25 0.43 9.63
CA LEU A 176 -18.61 -0.63 10.41
C LEU A 176 -17.12 -0.36 10.63
N TYR A 177 -16.42 0.18 9.63
CA TYR A 177 -14.97 0.43 9.69
C TYR A 177 -14.60 1.79 10.31
N TRP A 178 -15.57 2.63 10.65
CA TRP A 178 -15.31 3.98 11.17
C TRP A 178 -14.50 4.02 12.47
N PRO A 179 -14.62 3.06 13.41
CA PRO A 179 -13.73 3.01 14.57
C PRO A 179 -12.25 2.96 14.20
N ILE A 180 -11.89 2.25 13.12
CA ILE A 180 -10.53 2.19 12.58
C ILE A 180 -10.07 3.58 12.10
N TYR A 181 -10.91 4.27 11.33
CA TYR A 181 -10.59 5.60 10.78
C TYR A 181 -10.50 6.67 11.85
N GLU A 182 -11.33 6.57 12.88
CA GLU A 182 -11.29 7.46 14.03
C GLU A 182 -9.96 7.33 14.79
N ALA A 183 -9.55 6.10 15.10
CA ALA A 183 -8.28 5.83 15.75
C ALA A 183 -7.09 6.23 14.87
N ALA A 184 -7.12 5.89 13.57
CA ALA A 184 -6.06 6.24 12.63
C ALA A 184 -5.90 7.77 12.51
N ALA A 185 -6.99 8.50 12.30
CA ALA A 185 -6.97 9.97 12.19
C ALA A 185 -6.50 10.64 13.49
N LYS A 186 -6.96 10.15 14.65
CA LYS A 186 -6.57 10.64 15.97
C LYS A 186 -5.05 10.58 16.19
N HIS A 187 -4.42 9.50 15.76
CA HIS A 187 -2.99 9.25 15.96
C HIS A 187 -2.12 9.54 14.72
N GLY A 188 -2.69 10.12 13.67
CA GLY A 188 -1.95 10.56 12.48
C GLY A 188 -1.48 9.43 11.58
N PHE A 189 -2.07 8.24 11.67
CA PHE A 189 -1.84 7.16 10.70
C PHE A 189 -2.54 7.47 9.37
N ALA A 190 -1.90 7.13 8.25
CA ALA A 190 -2.59 7.03 6.98
C ALA A 190 -3.35 5.69 6.90
N LEU A 191 -4.36 5.61 6.03
CA LEU A 191 -4.99 4.35 5.64
C LEU A 191 -4.31 3.85 4.36
N ALA A 192 -3.66 2.71 4.40
CA ALA A 192 -3.08 2.06 3.23
C ALA A 192 -4.01 0.96 2.72
N ILE A 193 -4.31 1.00 1.43
CA ILE A 193 -5.08 -0.03 0.73
C ILE A 193 -4.16 -0.63 -0.33
N HIS A 194 -3.77 -1.89 -0.15
CA HIS A 194 -2.85 -2.60 -1.02
C HIS A 194 -3.61 -3.49 -2.01
N ALA A 195 -3.05 -3.71 -3.19
CA ALA A 195 -3.54 -4.73 -4.11
C ALA A 195 -3.61 -6.09 -3.40
N GLY A 196 -4.70 -6.79 -3.57
CA GLY A 196 -4.92 -8.07 -2.91
C GLY A 196 -6.38 -8.33 -2.62
N SER A 197 -6.68 -9.59 -2.32
CA SER A 197 -8.03 -10.05 -2.02
C SER A 197 -8.02 -10.97 -0.82
N THR A 198 -9.03 -10.88 0.03
CA THR A 198 -9.28 -11.84 1.12
C THR A 198 -9.85 -13.17 0.61
N PHE A 199 -10.07 -13.29 -0.70
CA PHE A 199 -10.54 -14.49 -1.36
C PHE A 199 -9.45 -15.04 -2.27
N ARG A 200 -9.44 -16.35 -2.52
CA ARG A 200 -8.47 -16.98 -3.43
C ARG A 200 -8.53 -16.45 -4.87
N HIS A 201 -9.70 -15.96 -5.27
CA HIS A 201 -9.90 -15.27 -6.54
C HIS A 201 -10.58 -13.95 -6.23
N ALA A 202 -10.19 -12.90 -6.94
CA ALA A 202 -10.82 -11.61 -6.81
C ALA A 202 -12.29 -11.68 -7.24
N PRO A 203 -13.25 -11.52 -6.33
CA PRO A 203 -14.65 -11.55 -6.67
C PRO A 203 -15.02 -10.24 -7.39
N THR A 204 -15.60 -10.36 -8.56
CA THR A 204 -16.20 -9.24 -9.27
C THR A 204 -17.65 -9.51 -9.57
N GLN A 205 -18.40 -8.49 -9.96
CA GLN A 205 -19.76 -8.67 -10.44
C GLN A 205 -19.84 -9.44 -11.77
N SER A 206 -18.73 -9.55 -12.49
CA SER A 206 -18.60 -10.30 -13.74
C SER A 206 -18.08 -11.73 -13.56
N GLY A 207 -17.76 -12.13 -12.33
CA GLY A 207 -17.28 -13.48 -12.00
C GLY A 207 -15.84 -13.53 -11.52
N PHE A 208 -15.30 -14.74 -11.47
CA PHE A 208 -13.92 -14.99 -11.03
C PHE A 208 -12.96 -15.06 -12.22
N SER A 209 -11.76 -14.53 -12.03
CA SER A 209 -10.67 -14.61 -13.00
C SER A 209 -10.16 -16.04 -13.16
N SER A 210 -9.75 -16.41 -14.38
CA SER A 210 -9.12 -17.70 -14.68
C SER A 210 -7.60 -17.61 -14.66
N PHE A 211 -7.05 -16.45 -15.01
CA PHE A 211 -5.62 -16.23 -15.16
C PHE A 211 -5.13 -15.08 -14.27
N LEU A 212 -3.86 -15.15 -13.86
CA LEU A 212 -3.25 -14.13 -13.03
C LEU A 212 -3.33 -12.72 -13.65
N VAL A 213 -3.19 -12.61 -14.98
CA VAL A 213 -3.29 -11.31 -15.66
C VAL A 213 -4.70 -10.70 -15.55
N GLU A 214 -5.75 -11.53 -15.57
CA GLU A 214 -7.13 -11.06 -15.37
C GLU A 214 -7.32 -10.61 -13.91
N ASP A 215 -6.77 -11.36 -12.94
CA ASP A 215 -6.83 -11.02 -11.52
C ASP A 215 -6.19 -9.65 -11.25
N ARG A 216 -5.04 -9.36 -11.85
CA ARG A 216 -4.38 -8.06 -11.74
C ARG A 216 -5.22 -6.90 -12.31
N ILE A 217 -5.90 -7.11 -13.44
CA ILE A 217 -6.81 -6.11 -14.01
C ILE A 217 -7.98 -5.84 -13.07
N VAL A 218 -8.51 -6.87 -12.44
CA VAL A 218 -9.63 -6.77 -11.50
C VAL A 218 -9.26 -5.98 -10.24
N GLN A 219 -8.01 -5.99 -9.81
CA GLN A 219 -7.54 -5.18 -8.66
C GLN A 219 -7.86 -3.69 -8.87
N THR A 220 -7.67 -3.15 -10.08
CA THR A 220 -8.01 -1.76 -10.41
C THR A 220 -9.50 -1.46 -10.17
N GLN A 221 -10.40 -2.39 -10.48
CA GLN A 221 -11.83 -2.25 -10.20
C GLN A 221 -12.11 -2.26 -8.69
N GLY A 222 -11.38 -3.08 -7.94
CA GLY A 222 -11.43 -3.10 -6.48
C GLY A 222 -11.08 -1.74 -5.89
N PHE A 223 -9.96 -1.15 -6.28
CA PHE A 223 -9.57 0.19 -5.86
C PHE A 223 -10.61 1.25 -6.22
N ALA A 224 -11.14 1.23 -7.44
CA ALA A 224 -12.16 2.17 -7.86
C ALA A 224 -13.42 2.09 -6.98
N ASN A 225 -13.85 0.89 -6.59
CA ASN A 225 -14.95 0.67 -5.67
C ASN A 225 -14.64 1.22 -4.27
N GLN A 226 -13.42 1.01 -3.75
CA GLN A 226 -13.04 1.51 -2.42
C GLN A 226 -12.97 3.04 -2.39
N VAL A 227 -12.37 3.67 -3.40
CA VAL A 227 -12.35 5.14 -3.52
C VAL A 227 -13.78 5.67 -3.57
N GLY A 228 -14.62 5.08 -4.41
CA GLY A 228 -16.03 5.44 -4.52
C GLY A 228 -16.79 5.34 -3.20
N SER A 229 -16.56 4.24 -2.47
CA SER A 229 -17.21 3.99 -1.18
C SER A 229 -16.74 4.96 -0.09
N LEU A 230 -15.42 5.17 0.07
CA LEU A 230 -14.89 6.09 1.08
C LEU A 230 -15.39 7.52 0.89
N VAL A 231 -15.50 7.96 -0.37
CA VAL A 231 -16.06 9.28 -0.69
C VAL A 231 -17.57 9.29 -0.41
N ALA A 232 -18.34 8.38 -0.99
CA ALA A 232 -19.81 8.43 -0.92
C ALA A 232 -20.34 8.27 0.51
N GLU A 233 -19.77 7.39 1.32
CA GLU A 233 -20.16 7.20 2.73
C GLU A 233 -19.72 8.38 3.64
N GLY A 234 -18.87 9.29 3.14
CA GLY A 234 -18.49 10.50 3.86
C GLY A 234 -17.32 10.33 4.85
N VAL A 235 -16.52 9.28 4.70
CA VAL A 235 -15.36 9.03 5.57
C VAL A 235 -14.40 10.23 5.57
N LEU A 236 -14.08 10.75 4.39
CA LEU A 236 -13.14 11.86 4.23
C LEU A 236 -13.71 13.19 4.73
N THR A 237 -15.03 13.36 4.68
CA THR A 237 -15.72 14.53 5.28
C THR A 237 -15.71 14.45 6.80
N LYS A 238 -15.85 13.26 7.36
CA LYS A 238 -15.84 13.00 8.81
C LYS A 238 -14.43 13.10 9.40
N TYR A 239 -13.42 12.61 8.67
CA TYR A 239 -12.02 12.57 9.08
C TYR A 239 -11.14 13.36 8.08
N PRO A 240 -11.19 14.71 8.12
CA PRO A 240 -10.56 15.56 7.09
C PRO A 240 -9.04 15.49 7.09
N ASP A 241 -8.43 14.95 8.12
CA ASP A 241 -6.98 14.78 8.23
C ASP A 241 -6.48 13.42 7.74
N LEU A 242 -7.39 12.48 7.48
CA LEU A 242 -7.06 11.14 7.06
C LEU A 242 -6.53 11.15 5.62
N LYS A 243 -5.31 10.65 5.41
CA LYS A 243 -4.77 10.34 4.09
C LYS A 243 -5.01 8.88 3.76
N VAL A 244 -5.29 8.59 2.50
CA VAL A 244 -5.50 7.23 1.98
C VAL A 244 -4.44 6.96 0.93
N VAL A 245 -3.63 5.94 1.14
CA VAL A 245 -2.55 5.55 0.23
C VAL A 245 -2.96 4.27 -0.50
N LEU A 246 -2.98 4.32 -1.82
CA LEU A 246 -3.28 3.18 -2.68
C LEU A 246 -1.94 2.57 -3.13
N LEU A 247 -1.65 1.37 -2.63
CA LEU A 247 -0.42 0.64 -2.90
C LEU A 247 -0.65 -0.36 -4.03
N GLU A 248 0.23 -0.40 -5.01
CA GLU A 248 0.12 -1.23 -6.23
C GLU A 248 -1.17 -1.00 -7.04
N SER A 249 -1.77 0.18 -6.97
CA SER A 249 -3.08 0.42 -7.59
C SER A 249 -3.02 0.71 -9.09
N GLY A 250 -1.85 1.03 -9.64
CA GLY A 250 -1.75 1.80 -10.87
C GLY A 250 -2.22 3.25 -10.67
N VAL A 251 -2.07 4.07 -11.69
CA VAL A 251 -2.28 5.53 -11.63
C VAL A 251 -3.33 6.01 -12.64
N THR A 252 -3.33 5.44 -13.85
CA THR A 252 -4.04 6.01 -15.01
C THR A 252 -5.55 5.86 -15.00
N TRP A 253 -6.10 5.01 -14.16
CA TRP A 253 -7.55 4.78 -14.02
C TRP A 253 -8.25 5.87 -13.20
N LEU A 254 -7.54 6.53 -12.27
CA LEU A 254 -8.13 7.43 -11.28
C LEU A 254 -8.74 8.70 -11.89
N PRO A 255 -8.14 9.38 -12.88
CA PRO A 255 -8.77 10.53 -13.54
C PRO A 255 -10.15 10.23 -14.11
N GLY A 256 -10.30 9.10 -14.77
CA GLY A 256 -11.60 8.64 -15.32
C GLY A 256 -12.67 8.46 -14.24
N LEU A 257 -12.28 7.87 -13.09
CA LEU A 257 -13.15 7.74 -11.93
C LEU A 257 -13.54 9.11 -11.36
N MET A 258 -12.57 10.02 -11.19
CA MET A 258 -12.81 11.38 -10.67
C MET A 258 -13.82 12.14 -11.53
N TRP A 259 -13.68 12.09 -12.85
CA TRP A 259 -14.62 12.73 -13.77
C TRP A 259 -16.00 12.10 -13.69
N ARG A 260 -16.07 10.77 -13.70
CA ARG A 260 -17.32 10.04 -13.62
C ARG A 260 -18.07 10.33 -12.32
N MET A 261 -17.39 10.20 -11.17
CA MET A 261 -18.01 10.45 -9.86
C MET A 261 -18.50 11.90 -9.74
N SER A 262 -17.69 12.88 -10.18
CA SER A 262 -18.07 14.30 -10.10
C SER A 262 -19.26 14.64 -11.00
N LYS A 263 -19.40 13.96 -12.15
CA LYS A 263 -20.53 14.11 -13.05
C LYS A 263 -21.81 13.52 -12.43
N ASP A 264 -21.73 12.29 -11.95
CA ASP A 264 -22.88 11.56 -11.41
C ASP A 264 -23.35 12.19 -10.09
N TRP A 265 -22.40 12.67 -9.25
CA TRP A 265 -22.70 13.40 -8.01
C TRP A 265 -23.60 14.62 -8.25
N ARG A 266 -23.42 15.36 -9.34
CA ARG A 266 -24.27 16.54 -9.62
C ARG A 266 -25.77 16.20 -9.69
N GLY A 267 -26.10 15.01 -10.20
CA GLY A 267 -27.47 14.50 -10.29
C GLY A 267 -27.97 13.82 -9.02
N ALA A 268 -27.08 13.07 -8.34
CA ALA A 268 -27.41 12.19 -7.21
C ALA A 268 -27.04 12.75 -5.83
N ARG A 269 -26.56 13.99 -5.73
CA ARG A 269 -26.05 14.57 -4.47
C ARG A 269 -27.07 14.60 -3.32
N VAL A 270 -28.33 14.47 -3.62
CA VAL A 270 -29.38 14.40 -2.58
C VAL A 270 -29.30 13.13 -1.75
N GLU A 271 -28.71 12.06 -2.30
CA GLU A 271 -28.51 10.78 -1.62
C GLU A 271 -27.34 10.84 -0.62
N ILE A 272 -26.35 11.70 -0.89
CA ILE A 272 -25.14 11.89 -0.07
C ILE A 272 -24.95 13.37 0.31
N PRO A 273 -25.89 13.95 1.06
CA PRO A 273 -25.95 15.40 1.33
C PRO A 273 -24.79 15.93 2.18
N TRP A 274 -23.98 15.04 2.79
CA TRP A 274 -22.76 15.38 3.51
C TRP A 274 -21.59 15.72 2.57
N ILE A 275 -21.61 15.30 1.31
CA ILE A 275 -20.62 15.68 0.32
C ILE A 275 -20.99 17.06 -0.27
N LYS A 276 -20.24 18.09 0.13
CA LYS A 276 -20.53 19.48 -0.25
C LYS A 276 -19.75 19.96 -1.46
N GLU A 277 -18.66 19.28 -1.81
CA GLU A 277 -17.77 19.61 -2.91
C GLU A 277 -17.71 18.47 -3.91
N ALA A 278 -17.18 18.77 -5.12
CA ALA A 278 -17.02 17.74 -6.15
C ALA A 278 -16.14 16.59 -5.63
N PRO A 279 -16.55 15.32 -5.82
CA PRO A 279 -15.75 14.16 -5.41
C PRO A 279 -14.31 14.19 -5.86
N SER A 280 -14.02 14.72 -7.05
CA SER A 280 -12.65 14.87 -7.55
C SER A 280 -11.78 15.76 -6.65
N LYS A 281 -12.34 16.76 -5.98
CA LYS A 281 -11.59 17.61 -5.05
C LYS A 281 -11.21 16.80 -3.81
N LEU A 282 -12.17 16.10 -3.19
CA LEU A 282 -11.90 15.23 -2.04
C LEU A 282 -10.86 14.15 -2.38
N ILE A 283 -10.96 13.57 -3.57
CA ILE A 283 -9.99 12.55 -4.00
C ILE A 283 -8.59 13.15 -4.08
N ARG A 284 -8.40 14.32 -4.71
CA ARG A 284 -7.09 14.98 -4.80
C ARG A 284 -6.51 15.36 -3.43
N GLU A 285 -7.34 15.76 -2.50
CA GLU A 285 -6.91 16.14 -1.16
C GLU A 285 -6.46 14.95 -0.33
N HIS A 286 -7.17 13.82 -0.41
CA HIS A 286 -7.01 12.72 0.52
C HIS A 286 -6.23 11.53 -0.03
N PHE A 287 -6.31 11.25 -1.34
CA PHE A 287 -5.71 10.04 -1.90
C PHE A 287 -4.29 10.28 -2.42
N ARG A 288 -3.47 9.25 -2.22
CA ARG A 288 -2.12 9.13 -2.76
C ARG A 288 -2.00 7.76 -3.42
N MET A 289 -1.15 7.63 -4.43
CA MET A 289 -0.90 6.39 -5.14
C MET A 289 0.58 6.13 -5.23
N THR A 290 1.01 4.89 -5.02
CA THR A 290 2.39 4.52 -5.27
C THR A 290 2.67 4.40 -6.77
N THR A 291 3.93 4.69 -7.15
CA THR A 291 4.34 4.73 -8.56
C THR A 291 4.61 3.36 -9.16
N GLN A 292 4.59 2.30 -8.37
CA GLN A 292 4.82 0.96 -8.86
C GLN A 292 3.62 0.06 -8.49
N PRO A 293 3.10 -0.76 -9.44
CA PRO A 293 3.39 -0.71 -10.89
C PRO A 293 2.82 0.55 -11.56
N PHE A 294 3.62 1.16 -12.46
CA PHE A 294 3.12 2.26 -13.27
C PHE A 294 2.43 1.70 -14.52
N ASP A 295 1.15 1.94 -14.64
CA ASP A 295 0.26 1.44 -15.70
C ASP A 295 0.06 2.44 -16.85
N GLY A 296 0.94 3.45 -16.94
CA GLY A 296 0.92 4.48 -17.97
C GLY A 296 1.83 4.16 -19.16
N PRO A 297 1.92 5.11 -20.13
CA PRO A 297 2.84 5.02 -21.24
C PRO A 297 4.31 4.94 -20.81
N ASP A 298 5.14 4.26 -21.61
CA ASP A 298 6.60 4.18 -21.38
C ASP A 298 7.34 5.48 -21.78
N ASP A 299 6.75 6.29 -22.66
CA ASP A 299 7.29 7.59 -23.05
C ASP A 299 7.01 8.66 -22.00
N GLU A 300 8.05 9.35 -21.52
CA GLU A 300 7.94 10.34 -20.45
C GLU A 300 6.92 11.45 -20.77
N ALA A 301 6.91 11.96 -22.01
CA ALA A 301 6.02 13.06 -22.38
C ALA A 301 4.54 12.62 -22.43
N GLU A 302 4.26 11.41 -22.86
CA GLU A 302 2.91 10.86 -22.85
C GLU A 302 2.49 10.47 -21.41
N ALA A 303 3.41 9.94 -20.60
CA ALA A 303 3.16 9.67 -19.20
C ALA A 303 2.88 10.96 -18.41
N GLU A 304 3.62 12.04 -18.68
CA GLU A 304 3.37 13.35 -18.07
C GLU A 304 1.97 13.88 -18.38
N LYS A 305 1.48 13.69 -19.60
CA LYS A 305 0.10 14.04 -19.96
C LYS A 305 -0.92 13.21 -19.18
N ALA A 306 -0.68 11.90 -19.07
CA ALA A 306 -1.56 10.99 -18.32
C ALA A 306 -1.61 11.38 -16.82
N ILE A 307 -0.45 11.62 -16.20
CA ILE A 307 -0.32 12.09 -14.81
C ILE A 307 -0.96 13.48 -14.65
N GLY A 308 -0.79 14.38 -15.62
CA GLY A 308 -1.38 15.72 -15.61
C GLY A 308 -2.91 15.73 -15.45
N HIS A 309 -3.60 14.66 -15.84
CA HIS A 309 -5.04 14.52 -15.61
C HIS A 309 -5.43 14.31 -14.13
N LEU A 310 -4.49 14.02 -13.25
CA LEU A 310 -4.72 14.04 -11.80
C LEU A 310 -4.95 15.47 -11.29
N GLU A 311 -4.42 16.48 -12.00
CA GLU A 311 -4.50 17.91 -11.65
C GLU A 311 -3.95 18.20 -10.23
N ASN A 312 -3.04 17.36 -9.73
CA ASN A 312 -2.36 17.54 -8.46
C ASN A 312 -1.06 16.74 -8.42
N ASP A 313 0.09 17.41 -8.37
CA ASP A 313 1.41 16.79 -8.33
C ASP A 313 1.73 16.10 -6.99
N GLU A 314 0.91 16.32 -5.93
CA GLU A 314 1.08 15.70 -4.62
C GLU A 314 0.55 14.25 -4.56
N MET A 315 -0.13 13.75 -5.59
CA MET A 315 -0.84 12.48 -5.51
C MET A 315 0.05 11.25 -5.66
N LEU A 316 1.27 11.38 -6.16
CA LEU A 316 2.17 10.27 -6.40
C LEU A 316 3.22 10.13 -5.29
N LEU A 317 3.44 8.91 -4.84
CA LEU A 317 4.48 8.52 -3.88
C LEU A 317 5.40 7.50 -4.54
N PHE A 318 6.71 7.68 -4.40
CA PHE A 318 7.68 6.74 -4.95
C PHE A 318 7.57 5.37 -4.28
N SER A 319 7.66 4.32 -5.09
CA SER A 319 7.75 2.94 -4.63
C SER A 319 8.52 2.08 -5.63
N THR A 320 9.11 1.02 -5.14
CA THR A 320 9.76 0.01 -5.98
C THR A 320 8.98 -1.29 -6.08
N ASP A 321 8.13 -1.56 -5.09
CA ASP A 321 7.45 -2.85 -4.92
C ASP A 321 8.46 -4.01 -4.76
N PHE A 322 9.60 -3.71 -4.11
CA PHE A 322 10.65 -4.70 -3.88
C PHE A 322 10.16 -5.83 -2.94
N PRO A 323 10.41 -7.12 -3.23
CA PRO A 323 11.35 -7.66 -4.22
C PRO A 323 10.72 -8.05 -5.57
N HIS A 324 9.52 -7.60 -5.89
CA HIS A 324 8.89 -7.91 -7.15
C HIS A 324 9.68 -7.36 -8.35
N ASP A 325 9.75 -8.15 -9.45
CA ASP A 325 10.47 -7.75 -10.66
C ASP A 325 9.53 -7.12 -11.67
N HIS A 326 9.79 -5.86 -11.97
CA HIS A 326 9.07 -5.10 -12.99
C HIS A 326 9.92 -4.83 -14.24
N GLY A 327 11.03 -5.55 -14.41
CA GLY A 327 11.89 -5.49 -15.59
C GLY A 327 12.65 -4.17 -15.75
N ARG A 328 12.87 -3.41 -14.65
CA ARG A 328 13.55 -2.11 -14.69
C ARG A 328 14.77 -2.06 -13.76
N ASP A 329 15.71 -1.18 -14.08
CA ASP A 329 16.81 -0.84 -13.17
C ASP A 329 16.28 0.05 -12.04
N LEU A 330 16.29 -0.47 -10.81
CA LEU A 330 15.84 0.26 -9.63
C LEU A 330 16.82 1.34 -9.15
N THR A 331 18.05 1.40 -9.68
CA THR A 331 19.06 2.39 -9.26
C THR A 331 18.86 3.78 -9.89
N VAL A 332 18.02 3.86 -10.92
CA VAL A 332 17.71 5.10 -11.65
C VAL A 332 16.24 5.47 -11.54
N TRP A 333 15.97 6.75 -11.67
CA TRP A 333 14.60 7.26 -11.74
C TRP A 333 13.85 6.61 -12.91
N PRO A 334 12.60 6.15 -12.73
CA PRO A 334 11.83 5.52 -13.80
C PRO A 334 11.63 6.44 -14.99
N ARG A 335 12.00 5.99 -16.19
CA ARG A 335 11.90 6.79 -17.43
C ARG A 335 10.50 7.27 -17.77
N ALA A 336 9.50 6.50 -17.38
CA ALA A 336 8.10 6.84 -17.59
C ALA A 336 7.58 7.91 -16.60
N LEU A 337 8.32 8.26 -15.55
CA LEU A 337 7.91 9.29 -14.61
C LEU A 337 8.59 10.62 -14.91
N PRO A 338 7.87 11.75 -14.88
CA PRO A 338 8.43 13.05 -15.19
C PRO A 338 9.65 13.40 -14.31
N SER A 339 10.79 13.60 -14.94
CA SER A 339 12.06 13.89 -14.23
C SER A 339 11.96 15.16 -13.38
N ARG A 340 11.15 16.15 -13.80
CA ARG A 340 10.89 17.38 -13.04
C ARG A 340 10.19 17.12 -11.70
N LEU A 341 9.47 16.02 -11.56
CA LEU A 341 8.75 15.64 -10.33
C LEU A 341 9.53 14.66 -9.45
N ALA A 342 10.75 14.30 -9.84
CA ALA A 342 11.50 13.26 -9.14
C ALA A 342 11.67 13.55 -7.64
N GLY A 343 12.11 14.75 -7.27
CA GLY A 343 12.23 15.15 -5.85
C GLY A 343 10.87 15.18 -5.13
N THR A 344 9.86 15.74 -5.81
CA THR A 344 8.50 15.83 -5.26
C THR A 344 7.92 14.44 -4.98
N ILE A 345 7.96 13.53 -5.95
CA ILE A 345 7.39 12.18 -5.83
C ILE A 345 8.21 11.30 -4.88
N SER A 346 9.55 11.41 -4.94
CA SER A 346 10.41 10.52 -4.16
C SER A 346 10.53 10.90 -2.68
N ARG A 347 10.22 12.16 -2.33
CA ARG A 347 10.44 12.66 -0.98
C ARG A 347 9.33 13.58 -0.47
N ASP A 348 9.07 14.72 -1.14
CA ASP A 348 8.24 15.79 -0.57
C ASP A 348 6.80 15.32 -0.33
N ASN A 349 6.21 14.63 -1.31
CA ASN A 349 4.86 14.07 -1.19
C ASN A 349 4.78 13.02 -0.09
N VAL A 350 5.83 12.21 0.07
CA VAL A 350 5.89 11.18 1.12
C VAL A 350 5.86 11.82 2.49
N LEU A 351 6.71 12.83 2.72
CA LEU A 351 6.77 13.58 3.98
C LEU A 351 5.46 14.31 4.30
N SER A 352 4.80 14.87 3.29
CA SER A 352 3.50 15.54 3.48
C SER A 352 2.36 14.56 3.74
N THR A 353 2.49 13.32 3.32
CA THR A 353 1.46 12.27 3.46
C THR A 353 1.53 11.58 4.82
N TYR A 354 2.72 11.19 5.24
CA TYR A 354 2.91 10.41 6.46
C TYR A 354 3.31 11.31 7.63
N ARG A 355 2.30 11.79 8.38
CA ARG A 355 2.51 12.66 9.55
C ARG A 355 3.41 12.08 10.64
N ARG A 356 3.53 10.75 10.66
CA ARG A 356 4.32 9.98 11.63
C ARG A 356 5.74 9.69 11.13
N LEU A 357 6.04 10.03 9.88
CA LEU A 357 7.34 9.77 9.29
C LEU A 357 8.34 10.86 9.69
N GLU A 358 9.25 10.50 10.58
CA GLU A 358 10.41 11.31 10.92
C GLU A 358 11.63 10.75 10.17
N ILE A 359 12.30 11.59 9.38
CA ILE A 359 13.55 11.24 8.71
C ILE A 359 14.65 12.02 9.41
N SER A 360 15.66 11.29 9.90
CA SER A 360 16.86 11.93 10.45
C SER A 360 17.55 12.74 9.33
N SER A 361 17.81 14.01 9.59
CA SER A 361 18.52 14.93 8.70
C SER A 361 19.99 14.56 8.55
#